data_6fb9bb5b715f8c8a5271e313f1f6bc41
#
_entry.id   6fb9bb5b715f8c8a5271e313f1f6bc41
#
_cell.length_a   1.000
_cell.length_b   1.000
_cell.length_c   1.000
_cell.angle_alpha   90.00
_cell.angle_beta   90.00
_cell.angle_gamma   90.00
#
_symmetry.space_group_name_H-M   'P 1'
#
loop_
_entity.id
_entity.type
_entity.pdbx_description
1 polymer ?
#
loop_
_entity_poly.entity_id
_entity_poly.type
_entity_poly.pdbx_seq_one_letter_code
_entity_poly.pdbx_strand_id
1 'polypeptide(L)'
;MADPRIEALLRALPPGQRMWLRAGGKSLWPLVLDGDQVHVERGGETGLRRGDIALVVNPQGQLVAHLVDATNPLVTVSSVGVVDPPAREVLGRVVAVRRGAMTLTLPRGAHLALRQVPRLSRALKRLPGLRQLVRRLRD
;
A
#
# COMPACT_ATOMS: atom_id res chain seq x y z
N MET A 1 -11.20 -3.57 7.69
CA MET A 1 -10.94 -3.15 9.08
C MET A 1 -9.76 -3.95 9.61
N ALA A 2 -8.74 -3.27 10.10
CA ALA A 2 -7.54 -3.95 10.57
C ALA A 2 -7.81 -4.66 11.90
N ASP A 3 -7.36 -5.92 12.00
CA ASP A 3 -7.36 -6.65 13.26
C ASP A 3 -6.37 -5.95 14.21
N PRO A 4 -6.78 -5.55 15.44
CA PRO A 4 -5.87 -4.94 16.42
C PRO A 4 -4.64 -5.81 16.74
N ARG A 5 -4.75 -7.12 16.57
CA ARG A 5 -3.63 -8.05 16.76
C ARG A 5 -2.54 -7.85 15.73
N ILE A 6 -2.90 -7.49 14.50
CA ILE A 6 -1.93 -7.22 13.41
C ILE A 6 -1.11 -5.98 13.74
N GLU A 7 -1.73 -4.91 14.20
CA GLU A 7 -1.02 -3.71 14.64
C GLU A 7 -0.04 -4.02 15.78
N ALA A 8 -0.50 -4.79 16.78
CA ALA A 8 0.33 -5.17 17.92
C ALA A 8 1.54 -6.01 17.48
N LEU A 9 1.34 -6.96 16.56
CA LEU A 9 2.41 -7.77 16.00
C LEU A 9 3.41 -6.91 15.22
N LEU A 10 2.94 -5.98 14.42
CA LEU A 10 3.81 -5.05 13.67
C LEU A 10 4.64 -4.17 14.61
N ARG A 11 4.02 -3.61 15.65
CA ARG A 11 4.73 -2.78 16.62
C ARG A 11 5.80 -3.57 17.38
N ALA A 12 5.55 -4.87 17.62
CA ALA A 12 6.49 -5.75 18.30
C ALA A 12 7.68 -6.17 17.42
N LEU A 13 7.57 -6.05 16.09
CA LEU A 13 8.68 -6.37 15.19
C LEU A 13 9.82 -5.35 15.35
N PRO A 14 11.08 -5.82 15.46
CA PRO A 14 12.22 -4.92 15.37
C PRO A 14 12.28 -4.20 14.03
N PRO A 15 12.81 -2.97 13.95
CA PRO A 15 13.01 -2.28 12.69
C PRO A 15 13.79 -3.13 11.69
N GLY A 16 13.35 -3.13 10.43
CA GLY A 16 13.94 -3.94 9.36
C GLY A 16 13.40 -5.35 9.24
N GLN A 17 12.69 -5.85 10.24
CA GLN A 17 12.01 -7.15 10.15
C GLN A 17 10.77 -7.05 9.27
N ARG A 18 10.39 -8.15 8.64
CA ARG A 18 9.28 -8.19 7.67
C ARG A 18 8.23 -9.20 8.09
N MET A 19 6.97 -8.91 7.74
CA MET A 19 5.89 -9.88 7.86
C MET A 19 4.88 -9.71 6.74
N TRP A 20 4.16 -10.80 6.44
CA TRP A 20 3.08 -10.79 5.46
C TRP A 20 1.76 -10.47 6.14
N LEU A 21 0.99 -9.55 5.52
CA LEU A 21 -0.34 -9.16 5.97
C LEU A 21 -1.34 -9.33 4.85
N ARG A 22 -2.57 -9.67 5.19
CA ARG A 22 -3.66 -9.67 4.23
C ARG A 22 -4.15 -8.24 4.00
N ALA A 23 -4.20 -7.83 2.74
CA ALA A 23 -4.69 -6.51 2.37
C ALA A 23 -6.21 -6.47 2.35
N GLY A 24 -6.76 -5.35 2.84
CA GLY A 24 -8.18 -5.03 2.71
C GLY A 24 -8.35 -3.65 2.11
N GLY A 25 -9.51 -3.42 1.48
CA GLY A 25 -9.85 -2.13 0.89
C GLY A 25 -9.33 -1.94 -0.53
N LYS A 26 -9.50 -0.72 -1.05
CA LYS A 26 -9.28 -0.39 -2.46
C LYS A 26 -8.31 0.78 -2.67
N SER A 27 -7.63 1.25 -1.63
CA SER A 27 -6.85 2.48 -1.68
C SER A 27 -5.65 2.42 -2.62
N LEU A 28 -5.10 1.23 -2.88
CA LEU A 28 -4.00 1.05 -3.85
C LEU A 28 -4.41 0.23 -5.07
N TRP A 29 -5.71 0.10 -5.31
CA TRP A 29 -6.21 -0.56 -6.52
C TRP A 29 -5.72 0.20 -7.78
N PRO A 30 -5.28 -0.45 -8.87
CA PRO A 30 -5.26 -1.89 -9.11
C PRO A 30 -3.99 -2.62 -8.64
N LEU A 31 -3.04 -1.93 -8.00
CA LEU A 31 -1.78 -2.54 -7.58
C LEU A 31 -1.98 -3.56 -6.45
N VAL A 32 -2.80 -3.20 -5.47
CA VAL A 32 -3.17 -4.08 -4.36
C VAL A 32 -4.68 -4.26 -4.36
N LEU A 33 -5.13 -5.51 -4.45
CA LEU A 33 -6.54 -5.89 -4.41
C LEU A 33 -6.90 -6.47 -3.05
N ASP A 34 -8.20 -6.40 -2.72
CA ASP A 34 -8.72 -7.05 -1.55
C ASP A 34 -8.42 -8.57 -1.60
N GLY A 35 -7.84 -9.09 -0.54
CA GLY A 35 -7.39 -10.49 -0.45
C GLY A 35 -5.93 -10.72 -0.85
N ASP A 36 -5.26 -9.76 -1.47
CA ASP A 36 -3.82 -9.85 -1.68
C ASP A 36 -3.09 -9.88 -0.34
N GLN A 37 -1.87 -10.41 -0.34
CA GLN A 37 -0.96 -10.29 0.79
C GLN A 37 0.09 -9.22 0.50
N VAL A 38 0.40 -8.41 1.48
CA VAL A 38 1.46 -7.41 1.40
C VAL A 38 2.59 -7.79 2.34
N HIS A 39 3.82 -7.66 1.86
CA HIS A 39 5.02 -7.88 2.67
C HIS A 39 5.46 -6.53 3.22
N VAL A 40 5.44 -6.38 4.53
CA VAL A 40 5.72 -5.12 5.21
C VAL A 40 7.05 -5.22 5.94
N GLU A 41 7.92 -4.26 5.70
CA GLU A 41 9.15 -4.06 6.47
C GLU A 41 8.88 -3.04 7.57
N ARG A 42 9.09 -3.45 8.82
CA ARG A 42 8.88 -2.57 9.99
C ARG A 42 9.86 -1.40 9.95
N GLY A 43 9.35 -0.20 10.16
CA GLY A 43 10.16 1.01 10.22
C GLY A 43 9.31 2.23 10.52
N GLY A 44 9.99 3.34 10.85
CA GLY A 44 9.34 4.61 11.12
C GLY A 44 9.35 5.55 9.92
N GLU A 45 8.89 6.76 10.16
CA GLU A 45 8.77 7.82 9.14
C GLU A 45 10.12 8.15 8.49
N THR A 46 11.22 8.14 9.25
CA THR A 46 12.54 8.51 8.76
C THR A 46 13.09 7.57 7.69
N GLY A 47 12.61 6.33 7.65
CA GLY A 47 13.01 5.35 6.63
C GLY A 47 12.25 5.46 5.32
N LEU A 48 11.23 6.32 5.24
CA LEU A 48 10.39 6.46 4.06
C LEU A 48 10.99 7.46 3.06
N ARG A 49 10.75 7.17 1.78
CA ARG A 49 11.13 8.03 0.66
C ARG A 49 9.91 8.25 -0.22
N ARG A 50 9.91 9.36 -0.96
CA ARG A 50 8.91 9.62 -1.98
C ARG A 50 8.80 8.45 -2.95
N GLY A 51 7.59 8.01 -3.19
CA GLY A 51 7.29 6.85 -4.03
C GLY A 51 7.18 5.53 -3.28
N ASP A 52 7.61 5.45 -2.02
CA ASP A 52 7.36 4.29 -1.18
C ASP A 52 5.87 4.11 -0.91
N ILE A 53 5.46 2.90 -0.59
CA ILE A 53 4.14 2.63 -0.05
C ILE A 53 4.27 2.52 1.47
N ALA A 54 3.73 3.48 2.19
CA ALA A 54 3.77 3.51 3.63
C ALA A 54 2.58 2.78 4.23
N LEU A 55 2.83 1.95 5.24
CA LEU A 55 1.80 1.37 6.08
C LEU A 55 1.66 2.25 7.32
N VAL A 56 0.51 2.88 7.47
CA VAL A 56 0.27 3.89 8.50
C VAL A 56 -1.04 3.63 9.21
N VAL A 57 -1.15 4.16 10.42
CA VAL A 57 -2.43 4.27 11.14
C VAL A 57 -2.98 5.66 10.87
N ASN A 58 -4.17 5.76 10.29
CA ASN A 58 -4.80 7.04 10.00
C ASN A 58 -5.41 7.67 11.26
N PRO A 59 -5.90 8.94 11.20
CA PRO A 59 -6.51 9.59 12.36
C PRO A 59 -7.72 8.84 12.93
N GLN A 60 -8.40 8.01 12.13
CA GLN A 60 -9.53 7.19 12.57
C GLN A 60 -9.08 5.87 13.23
N GLY A 61 -7.78 5.64 13.34
CA GLY A 61 -7.23 4.40 13.92
C GLY A 61 -7.23 3.20 12.98
N GLN A 62 -7.42 3.42 11.68
CA GLN A 62 -7.40 2.35 10.68
C GLN A 62 -6.01 2.18 10.10
N LEU A 63 -5.64 0.92 9.84
CA LEU A 63 -4.39 0.57 9.17
C LEU A 63 -4.59 0.69 7.66
N VAL A 64 -3.83 1.57 7.02
CA VAL A 64 -3.92 1.84 5.58
C VAL A 64 -2.53 1.85 4.95
N ALA A 65 -2.47 1.47 3.67
CA ALA A 65 -1.25 1.52 2.86
C ALA A 65 -1.45 2.53 1.75
N HIS A 66 -0.68 3.62 1.78
CA HIS A 66 -0.80 4.70 0.81
C HIS A 66 0.56 5.13 0.29
N LEU A 67 0.56 5.77 -0.88
CA LEU A 67 1.76 6.23 -1.56
C LEU A 67 2.36 7.46 -0.86
N VAL A 68 3.66 7.44 -0.62
CA VAL A 68 4.39 8.59 -0.09
C VAL A 68 4.61 9.61 -1.21
N ASP A 69 4.01 10.78 -1.07
CA ASP A 69 4.16 11.89 -2.03
C ASP A 69 5.24 12.90 -1.59
N ALA A 70 5.42 13.06 -0.30
CA ALA A 70 6.45 13.95 0.26
C ALA A 70 6.89 13.45 1.64
N THR A 71 8.10 13.87 2.04
CA THR A 71 8.64 13.63 3.37
C THR A 71 9.05 14.97 4.00
N ASN A 72 9.10 15.02 5.34
CA ASN A 72 9.46 16.21 6.13
C ASN A 72 8.57 17.45 5.87
N PRO A 73 7.27 17.42 6.16
CA PRO A 73 6.51 16.35 6.80
C PRO A 73 6.06 15.27 5.83
N LEU A 74 5.73 14.10 6.37
CA LEU A 74 5.20 12.99 5.58
C LEU A 74 3.81 13.35 5.02
N VAL A 75 3.67 13.22 3.70
CA VAL A 75 2.40 13.37 3.00
C VAL A 75 2.16 12.10 2.21
N THR A 76 1.01 11.46 2.45
CA THR A 76 0.59 10.29 1.69
C THR A 76 -0.63 10.60 0.85
N VAL A 77 -0.77 9.87 -0.25
CA VAL A 77 -1.88 10.01 -1.18
C VAL A 77 -2.46 8.65 -1.52
N SER A 78 -3.77 8.61 -1.77
CA SER A 78 -4.43 7.42 -2.28
C SER A 78 -4.11 7.18 -3.76
N SER A 79 -4.52 6.03 -4.29
CA SER A 79 -4.32 5.69 -5.70
C SER A 79 -5.02 6.65 -6.67
N VAL A 80 -5.99 7.40 -6.21
CA VAL A 80 -6.69 8.42 -7.00
C VAL A 80 -6.13 9.82 -6.81
N GLY A 81 -5.03 9.96 -6.06
CA GLY A 81 -4.35 11.23 -5.85
C GLY A 81 -4.93 12.11 -4.76
N VAL A 82 -5.82 11.59 -3.94
CA VAL A 82 -6.38 12.33 -2.79
C VAL A 82 -5.35 12.35 -1.67
N VAL A 83 -5.01 13.56 -1.21
CA VAL A 83 -4.08 13.75 -0.10
C VAL A 83 -4.74 13.31 1.20
N ASP A 84 -4.04 12.47 1.95
CA ASP A 84 -4.53 12.01 3.24
C ASP A 84 -4.28 13.05 4.34
N PRO A 85 -5.11 13.07 5.39
CA PRO A 85 -4.75 13.78 6.61
C PRO A 85 -3.49 13.17 7.23
N PRO A 86 -2.75 13.92 8.08
CA PRO A 86 -1.54 13.41 8.70
C PRO A 86 -1.77 12.10 9.44
N ALA A 87 -0.91 11.12 9.21
CA ALA A 87 -1.00 9.83 9.87
C ALA A 87 -0.74 9.94 11.37
N ARG A 88 -1.44 9.13 12.15
CA ARG A 88 -1.22 9.03 13.59
C ARG A 88 0.11 8.34 13.91
N GLU A 89 0.46 7.32 13.12
CA GLU A 89 1.65 6.49 13.32
C GLU A 89 2.08 5.87 12.01
N VAL A 90 3.39 5.74 11.78
CA VAL A 90 3.97 4.99 10.67
C VAL A 90 4.45 3.64 11.20
N LEU A 91 3.99 2.55 10.60
CA LEU A 91 4.35 1.19 11.02
C LEU A 91 5.40 0.55 10.12
N GLY A 92 5.45 0.93 8.86
CA GLY A 92 6.42 0.35 7.95
C GLY A 92 6.22 0.73 6.50
N ARG A 93 6.85 -0.05 5.64
CA ARG A 93 6.86 0.11 4.19
C ARG A 93 6.46 -1.21 3.53
N VAL A 94 5.60 -1.14 2.53
CA VAL A 94 5.26 -2.31 1.72
C VAL A 94 6.39 -2.57 0.72
N VAL A 95 6.97 -3.76 0.76
CA VAL A 95 8.10 -4.14 -0.09
C VAL A 95 7.75 -5.16 -1.16
N ALA A 96 6.63 -5.86 -1.02
CA ALA A 96 6.16 -6.83 -2.02
C ALA A 96 4.65 -7.04 -1.89
N VAL A 97 4.03 -7.51 -2.96
CA VAL A 97 2.62 -7.89 -3.02
C VAL A 97 2.53 -9.31 -3.55
N ARG A 98 1.72 -10.15 -2.91
CA ARG A 98 1.45 -11.52 -3.36
C ARG A 98 -0.03 -11.66 -3.70
N ARG A 99 -0.28 -12.13 -4.91
CA ARG A 99 -1.62 -12.45 -5.42
C ARG A 99 -1.60 -13.89 -5.93
N GLY A 100 -2.28 -14.80 -5.22
CA GLY A 100 -2.20 -16.22 -5.52
C GLY A 100 -0.76 -16.73 -5.45
N ALA A 101 -0.27 -17.35 -6.52
CA ALA A 101 1.10 -17.85 -6.63
C ALA A 101 2.10 -16.79 -7.10
N MET A 102 1.64 -15.58 -7.48
CA MET A 102 2.50 -14.54 -8.02
C MET A 102 2.95 -13.58 -6.92
N THR A 103 4.24 -13.27 -6.89
CA THR A 103 4.81 -12.26 -5.99
C THR A 103 5.45 -11.15 -6.82
N LEU A 104 5.03 -9.91 -6.56
CA LEU A 104 5.63 -8.72 -7.15
C LEU A 104 6.45 -8.01 -6.07
N THR A 105 7.76 -7.97 -6.27
CA THR A 105 8.66 -7.19 -5.42
C THR A 105 8.62 -5.74 -5.86
N LEU A 106 8.56 -4.81 -4.90
CA LEU A 106 8.53 -3.37 -5.16
C LEU A 106 9.91 -2.77 -4.86
N PRO A 107 10.81 -2.67 -5.86
CA PRO A 107 12.09 -2.01 -5.65
C PRO A 107 11.89 -0.51 -5.46
N ARG A 108 12.72 0.13 -4.63
CA ARG A 108 12.57 1.56 -4.32
C ARG A 108 12.57 2.46 -5.55
N GLY A 109 13.35 2.13 -6.58
CA GLY A 109 13.40 2.92 -7.82
C GLY A 109 12.16 2.84 -8.70
N ALA A 110 11.30 1.82 -8.54
CA ALA A 110 10.09 1.64 -9.33
C ALA A 110 8.93 2.56 -8.89
N HIS A 111 9.07 3.25 -7.77
CA HIS A 111 7.99 4.04 -7.17
C HIS A 111 7.59 5.25 -8.00
N LEU A 112 8.47 5.76 -8.81
CA LEU A 112 8.13 6.84 -9.73
C LEU A 112 7.04 6.43 -10.72
N ALA A 113 7.00 5.15 -11.10
CA ALA A 113 5.93 4.60 -11.94
C ALA A 113 4.58 4.59 -11.21
N LEU A 114 4.57 4.45 -9.88
CA LEU A 114 3.35 4.44 -9.08
C LEU A 114 2.66 5.80 -9.00
N ARG A 115 3.39 6.89 -9.20
CA ARG A 115 2.78 8.22 -9.37
C ARG A 115 1.88 8.29 -10.58
N GLN A 116 2.05 7.38 -11.52
CA GLN A 116 1.23 7.25 -12.71
C GLN A 116 0.04 6.29 -12.50
N VAL A 117 -0.16 5.74 -11.29
CA VAL A 117 -1.23 4.77 -11.03
C VAL A 117 -2.61 5.27 -11.45
N PRO A 118 -3.02 6.54 -11.20
CA PRO A 118 -4.29 7.03 -11.71
C PRO A 118 -4.38 6.99 -13.24
N ARG A 119 -3.28 7.28 -13.94
CA ARG A 119 -3.20 7.20 -15.40
C ARG A 119 -3.17 5.75 -15.87
N LEU A 120 -2.42 4.88 -15.19
CA LEU A 120 -2.36 3.46 -15.49
C LEU A 120 -3.71 2.79 -15.24
N SER A 121 -4.42 3.13 -14.16
CA SER A 121 -5.74 2.59 -13.90
C SER A 121 -6.75 3.01 -14.95
N ARG A 122 -6.67 4.25 -15.48
CA ARG A 122 -7.49 4.70 -16.59
C ARG A 122 -7.14 3.96 -17.89
N ALA A 123 -5.85 3.77 -18.17
CA ALA A 123 -5.39 3.01 -19.33
C ALA A 123 -5.79 1.54 -19.24
N LEU A 124 -5.66 0.92 -18.07
CA LEU A 124 -6.06 -0.46 -17.82
C LEU A 124 -7.58 -0.66 -17.95
N LYS A 125 -8.37 0.33 -17.56
CA LYS A 125 -9.83 0.30 -17.73
C LYS A 125 -10.25 0.35 -19.21
N ARG A 126 -9.39 0.84 -20.09
CA ARG A 126 -9.64 0.93 -21.55
C ARG A 126 -9.26 -0.35 -22.30
N LEU A 127 -8.50 -1.26 -21.69
CA LEU A 127 -8.10 -2.51 -22.33
C LEU A 127 -9.26 -3.51 -22.35
N PRO A 128 -9.65 -4.03 -23.56
CA PRO A 128 -10.70 -5.05 -23.65
C PRO A 128 -10.28 -6.30 -22.89
N GLY A 129 -11.19 -6.84 -22.08
CA GLY A 129 -10.94 -8.04 -21.27
C GLY A 129 -10.46 -7.78 -19.86
N LEU A 130 -9.80 -6.66 -19.59
CA LEU A 130 -9.34 -6.33 -18.23
C LEU A 130 -10.52 -5.97 -17.31
N ARG A 131 -11.58 -5.39 -17.86
CA ARG A 131 -12.82 -5.12 -17.13
C ARG A 131 -13.45 -6.41 -16.58
N GLN A 132 -13.42 -7.47 -17.39
CA GLN A 132 -13.95 -8.79 -16.97
C GLN A 132 -13.06 -9.43 -15.91
N LEU A 133 -11.73 -9.31 -16.05
CA LEU A 133 -10.80 -9.82 -15.08
C LEU A 133 -10.93 -9.09 -13.74
N VAL A 134 -11.05 -7.77 -13.76
CA VAL A 134 -11.25 -6.94 -12.57
C VAL A 134 -12.60 -7.25 -11.92
N ARG A 135 -13.67 -7.51 -12.71
CA ARG A 135 -14.96 -7.96 -12.17
C ARG A 135 -14.85 -9.31 -11.48
N ARG A 136 -14.16 -10.28 -12.11
CA ARG A 136 -13.93 -11.61 -11.50
C ARG A 136 -13.12 -11.57 -10.22
N LEU A 137 -12.19 -10.63 -10.13
CA LEU A 137 -11.37 -10.45 -8.92
C LEU A 137 -12.09 -9.66 -7.82
N ARG A 138 -13.19 -8.96 -8.16
CA ARG A 138 -14.03 -8.23 -7.20
C ARG A 138 -15.12 -9.09 -6.56
N ASP A 139 -15.57 -10.10 -7.27
CA ASP A 139 -16.58 -11.06 -6.81
C ASP A 139 -15.88 -12.22 -6.10
#